data_f302a7c055e494ea7c58b84be5d7a8d6
#
_entry.id   f302a7c055e494ea7c58b84be5d7a8d6
#
_cell.length_a   1.000
_cell.length_b   1.000
_cell.length_c   1.000
_cell.angle_alpha   90.00
_cell.angle_beta   90.00
_cell.angle_gamma   90.00
#
_symmetry.space_group_name_H-M   'P 1'
#
loop_
_entity.id
_entity.type
_entity.pdbx_description
1 polymer ?
#
loop_
_entity_poly.entity_id
_entity_poly.type
_entity_poly.pdbx_seq_one_letter_code
_entity_poly.pdbx_strand_id
1 'polypeptide(L)'
;MTHNPFRNETGGRIDRNSPVGFEFNGRIYAGYDGDTLASALLANGVFLTARSFKYHRPRGVMGAGVEEPSCLVELLGADAGGNHAATTVRLQPGLRAKSVNCWPSPNFDLMSINQLFARFLPAGFYYKTFMWPNWHLFEPSIRRAAGLAAAPDDKIPGQHFETRYWYGDVLVVGGGPCGLLAALIASRSGARVMIVDDHPHPGGYLRASQTEIDGKPAMEWVAAVIAELDANPEVTRLQDATAWGYRENNLLMITERSPAESHVFQRGWKARAGQVILATGAIERNLVFTNNDLPGIMLA
;
A
#
# COMPACT_ATOMS: atom_id res chain seq x y z
N MET A 1 3.15 -26.33 13.38
CA MET A 1 3.04 -25.04 14.08
C MET A 1 3.94 -24.06 13.36
N THR A 2 3.38 -23.00 12.83
CA THR A 2 4.12 -21.94 12.17
C THR A 2 4.89 -21.16 13.22
N HIS A 3 6.19 -21.36 13.27
CA HIS A 3 7.06 -20.64 14.20
C HIS A 3 7.32 -19.25 13.63
N ASN A 4 6.61 -18.23 14.14
CA ASN A 4 6.83 -16.81 13.82
C ASN A 4 7.61 -16.14 14.97
N PRO A 5 8.94 -16.22 14.98
CA PRO A 5 9.77 -15.88 16.15
C PRO A 5 9.70 -14.41 16.56
N PHE A 6 9.25 -13.54 15.65
CA PHE A 6 9.18 -12.09 15.87
C PHE A 6 7.74 -11.57 15.97
N ARG A 7 6.78 -12.44 16.23
CA ARG A 7 5.38 -12.06 16.40
C ARG A 7 4.99 -12.07 17.87
N ASN A 8 4.34 -11.01 18.32
CA ASN A 8 3.71 -10.99 19.64
C ASN A 8 2.59 -12.03 19.73
N GLU A 9 2.48 -12.69 20.86
CA GLU A 9 1.44 -13.71 21.12
C GLU A 9 0.04 -13.11 21.17
N THR A 10 -0.06 -11.86 21.61
CA THR A 10 -1.32 -11.14 21.79
C THR A 10 -1.30 -9.80 21.08
N GLY A 11 -2.48 -9.21 20.89
CA GLY A 11 -2.64 -7.90 20.24
C GLY A 11 -2.64 -7.99 18.71
N GLY A 12 -2.69 -6.83 18.05
CA GLY A 12 -2.85 -6.70 16.62
C GLY A 12 -4.27 -7.05 16.14
N ARG A 13 -4.47 -7.00 14.83
CA ARG A 13 -5.78 -7.20 14.18
C ARG A 13 -5.76 -8.34 13.16
N ILE A 14 -4.90 -9.29 13.37
CA ILE A 14 -4.81 -10.52 12.57
C ILE A 14 -5.72 -11.60 13.15
N ASP A 15 -6.27 -12.44 12.30
CA ASP A 15 -6.98 -13.65 12.74
C ASP A 15 -6.00 -14.83 12.88
N ARG A 16 -5.61 -15.12 14.13
CA ARG A 16 -4.67 -16.21 14.44
C ARG A 16 -5.23 -17.61 14.19
N ASN A 17 -6.53 -17.73 13.94
CA ASN A 17 -7.17 -19.00 13.61
C ASN A 17 -7.16 -19.28 12.10
N SER A 18 -6.79 -18.27 11.28
CA SER A 18 -6.79 -18.34 9.83
C SER A 18 -5.36 -18.20 9.27
N PRO A 19 -4.53 -19.27 9.33
CA PRO A 19 -3.17 -19.24 8.81
C PRO A 19 -3.17 -19.13 7.27
N VAL A 20 -2.26 -18.33 6.74
CA VAL A 20 -2.10 -18.08 5.29
C VAL A 20 -0.68 -18.41 4.88
N GLY A 21 -0.52 -19.31 3.91
CA GLY A 21 0.77 -19.63 3.29
C GLY A 21 1.07 -18.71 2.10
N PHE A 22 2.30 -18.23 2.00
CA PHE A 22 2.78 -17.41 0.89
C PHE A 22 4.23 -17.73 0.52
N GLU A 23 4.67 -17.29 -0.66
CA GLU A 23 6.02 -17.47 -1.15
C GLU A 23 6.76 -16.13 -1.27
N PHE A 24 7.99 -16.06 -0.73
CA PHE A 24 8.87 -14.93 -0.93
C PHE A 24 10.28 -15.40 -1.30
N ASN A 25 10.80 -14.91 -2.43
CA ASN A 25 12.10 -15.32 -2.99
C ASN A 25 12.26 -16.85 -3.12
N GLY A 26 11.20 -17.56 -3.54
CA GLY A 26 11.22 -19.02 -3.71
C GLY A 26 11.14 -19.82 -2.40
N ARG A 27 10.91 -19.17 -1.24
CA ARG A 27 10.71 -19.83 0.05
C ARG A 27 9.27 -19.66 0.51
N ILE A 28 8.72 -20.71 1.09
CA ILE A 28 7.37 -20.69 1.66
C ILE A 28 7.44 -20.21 3.11
N TYR A 29 6.57 -19.27 3.41
CA TYR A 29 6.36 -18.69 4.75
C TYR A 29 4.90 -18.79 5.14
N ALA A 30 4.62 -18.56 6.41
CA ALA A 30 3.26 -18.49 6.92
C ALA A 30 3.03 -17.16 7.65
N GLY A 31 1.84 -16.62 7.45
CA GLY A 31 1.26 -15.50 8.19
C GLY A 31 -0.17 -15.85 8.57
N TYR A 32 -0.99 -14.84 8.78
CA TYR A 32 -2.39 -14.97 9.15
C TYR A 32 -3.26 -14.03 8.32
N ASP A 33 -4.54 -14.32 8.25
CA ASP A 33 -5.50 -13.38 7.69
C ASP A 33 -5.46 -12.04 8.46
N GLY A 34 -5.48 -10.94 7.70
CA GLY A 34 -5.27 -9.59 8.24
C GLY A 34 -3.81 -9.11 8.24
N ASP A 35 -2.83 -9.98 7.97
CA ASP A 35 -1.46 -9.55 7.72
C ASP A 35 -1.33 -8.81 6.38
N THR A 36 -0.38 -7.88 6.34
CA THR A 36 0.24 -7.45 5.09
C THR A 36 1.45 -8.33 4.78
N LEU A 37 1.93 -8.30 3.53
CA LEU A 37 3.15 -9.02 3.19
C LEU A 37 4.33 -8.56 4.05
N ALA A 38 4.44 -7.25 4.35
CA ALA A 38 5.47 -6.70 5.22
C ALA A 38 5.40 -7.25 6.64
N SER A 39 4.22 -7.24 7.27
CA SER A 39 4.04 -7.73 8.64
C SER A 39 4.32 -9.23 8.75
N ALA A 40 3.91 -10.01 7.74
CA ALA A 40 4.17 -11.43 7.70
C ALA A 40 5.68 -11.73 7.51
N LEU A 41 6.38 -10.97 6.66
CA LEU A 41 7.84 -11.10 6.49
C LEU A 41 8.59 -10.78 7.77
N LEU A 42 8.26 -9.67 8.44
CA LEU A 42 8.84 -9.29 9.74
C LEU A 42 8.61 -10.39 10.78
N ALA A 43 7.39 -10.91 10.90
CA ALA A 43 7.05 -12.00 11.82
C ALA A 43 7.88 -13.26 11.61
N ASN A 44 8.28 -13.53 10.37
CA ASN A 44 9.15 -14.65 10.00
C ASN A 44 10.66 -14.32 10.05
N GLY A 45 11.03 -13.13 10.53
CA GLY A 45 12.44 -12.71 10.65
C GLY A 45 13.09 -12.29 9.32
N VAL A 46 12.29 -11.99 8.31
CA VAL A 46 12.79 -11.48 7.02
C VAL A 46 12.87 -9.96 7.08
N PHE A 47 13.99 -9.44 7.58
CA PHE A 47 14.21 -8.01 7.70
C PHE A 47 14.76 -7.36 6.43
N LEU A 48 15.57 -8.10 5.67
CA LEU A 48 16.15 -7.65 4.40
C LEU A 48 15.23 -8.06 3.25
N THR A 49 14.46 -7.10 2.73
CA THR A 49 13.43 -7.37 1.72
C THR A 49 13.81 -6.93 0.32
N ALA A 50 14.69 -5.93 0.19
CA ALA A 50 15.10 -5.38 -1.10
C ALA A 50 16.48 -4.71 -1.01
N ARG A 51 16.94 -4.18 -2.14
CA ARG A 51 18.12 -3.31 -2.22
C ARG A 51 17.73 -1.97 -2.83
N SER A 52 18.50 -0.92 -2.52
CA SER A 52 18.26 0.40 -3.13
C SER A 52 18.71 0.40 -4.59
N PHE A 53 18.03 1.21 -5.39
CA PHE A 53 18.24 1.27 -6.83
C PHE A 53 19.68 1.57 -7.27
N LYS A 54 20.30 2.60 -6.72
CA LYS A 54 21.61 3.08 -7.20
C LYS A 54 22.77 2.45 -6.46
N TYR A 55 22.69 2.45 -5.15
CA TYR A 55 23.80 2.03 -4.28
C TYR A 55 23.65 0.61 -3.77
N HIS A 56 22.59 -0.09 -4.11
CA HIS A 56 22.30 -1.46 -3.64
C HIS A 56 22.44 -1.63 -2.11
N ARG A 57 22.13 -0.54 -1.39
CA ARG A 57 22.09 -0.58 0.08
C ARG A 57 20.97 -1.51 0.56
N PRO A 58 21.18 -2.24 1.65
CA PRO A 58 20.13 -3.07 2.24
C PRO A 58 18.85 -2.25 2.53
N ARG A 59 17.69 -2.81 2.24
CA ARG A 59 16.38 -2.21 2.49
C ARG A 59 15.48 -3.21 3.23
N GLY A 60 14.73 -2.71 4.19
CA GLY A 60 13.70 -3.45 4.92
C GLY A 60 12.44 -2.64 5.07
N VAL A 61 11.54 -3.09 5.91
CA VAL A 61 10.33 -2.35 6.26
C VAL A 61 10.71 -1.14 7.09
N MET A 62 10.21 0.02 6.71
CA MET A 62 10.46 1.29 7.37
C MET A 62 9.16 1.94 7.89
N GLY A 63 8.11 1.97 7.08
CA GLY A 63 6.79 2.50 7.42
C GLY A 63 5.75 1.40 7.62
N ALA A 64 4.52 1.78 7.91
CA ALA A 64 3.42 0.85 8.12
C ALA A 64 2.35 0.89 7.03
N GLY A 65 2.35 1.89 6.16
CA GLY A 65 1.33 2.13 5.15
C GLY A 65 1.88 2.49 3.77
N VAL A 66 1.19 3.38 3.09
CA VAL A 66 1.53 3.85 1.74
C VAL A 66 2.82 4.67 1.68
N GLU A 67 3.26 5.20 2.83
CA GLU A 67 4.50 5.96 3.00
C GLU A 67 5.76 5.10 2.93
N GLU A 68 5.65 3.76 2.88
CA GLU A 68 6.77 2.82 2.85
C GLU A 68 7.67 3.02 1.62
N PRO A 69 8.90 3.55 1.78
CA PRO A 69 9.78 3.84 0.66
C PRO A 69 10.77 2.71 0.34
N SER A 70 10.94 1.75 1.23
CA SER A 70 12.09 0.83 1.25
C SER A 70 11.73 -0.61 0.99
N CYS A 71 10.64 -1.10 1.56
CA CYS A 71 10.17 -2.48 1.38
C CYS A 71 9.32 -2.61 0.11
N LEU A 72 9.95 -2.39 -1.04
CA LEU A 72 9.33 -2.58 -2.34
C LEU A 72 9.55 -4.01 -2.83
N VAL A 73 8.51 -4.60 -3.37
CA VAL A 73 8.50 -5.98 -3.86
C VAL A 73 7.88 -6.07 -5.25
N GLU A 74 8.22 -7.11 -5.99
CA GLU A 74 7.53 -7.48 -7.22
C GLU A 74 6.59 -8.65 -6.93
N LEU A 75 5.32 -8.49 -7.26
CA LEU A 75 4.32 -9.56 -7.18
C LEU A 75 4.39 -10.43 -8.41
N LEU A 76 4.16 -11.73 -8.23
CA LEU A 76 4.24 -12.76 -9.27
C LEU A 76 2.88 -13.42 -9.46
N GLY A 77 2.60 -13.85 -10.68
CA GLY A 77 1.35 -14.57 -10.98
C GLY A 77 0.23 -13.64 -11.42
N ALA A 78 -0.99 -13.90 -10.95
CA ALA A 78 -2.20 -13.16 -11.35
C ALA A 78 -2.16 -11.68 -10.93
N ASP A 79 -1.47 -11.37 -9.83
CA ASP A 79 -1.29 -10.02 -9.31
C ASP A 79 0.01 -9.37 -9.81
N ALA A 80 0.65 -9.95 -10.84
CA ALA A 80 1.94 -9.52 -11.33
C ALA A 80 1.97 -8.02 -11.61
N GLY A 81 2.92 -7.35 -10.98
CA GLY A 81 3.10 -5.92 -11.12
C GLY A 81 4.36 -5.45 -10.41
N GLY A 82 4.85 -4.28 -10.84
CA GLY A 82 6.09 -3.73 -10.33
C GLY A 82 5.95 -3.00 -9.00
N ASN A 83 7.01 -2.98 -8.25
CA ASN A 83 7.31 -2.11 -7.09
C ASN A 83 6.11 -1.79 -6.18
N HIS A 84 5.48 -2.83 -5.64
CA HIS A 84 4.46 -2.67 -4.61
C HIS A 84 5.12 -2.45 -3.25
N ALA A 85 4.63 -1.48 -2.49
CA ALA A 85 4.98 -1.38 -1.07
C ALA A 85 4.40 -2.60 -0.34
N ALA A 86 5.25 -3.44 0.24
CA ALA A 86 4.80 -4.68 0.90
C ALA A 86 3.84 -4.42 2.08
N THR A 87 3.85 -3.21 2.62
CA THR A 87 2.95 -2.73 3.67
C THR A 87 1.50 -2.53 3.20
N THR A 88 1.28 -2.38 1.88
CA THR A 88 -0.05 -2.22 1.28
C THR A 88 -0.56 -3.49 0.60
N VAL A 89 0.29 -4.52 0.50
CA VAL A 89 -0.09 -5.81 -0.08
C VAL A 89 -0.70 -6.69 1.00
N ARG A 90 -1.98 -7.01 0.87
CA ARG A 90 -2.65 -7.97 1.76
C ARG A 90 -2.12 -9.36 1.55
N LEU A 91 -1.93 -10.08 2.63
CA LEU A 91 -1.58 -11.48 2.57
C LEU A 91 -2.79 -12.31 2.10
N GLN A 92 -2.58 -13.10 1.05
CA GLN A 92 -3.59 -13.99 0.50
C GLN A 92 -2.99 -15.38 0.30
N PRO A 93 -3.79 -16.44 0.37
CA PRO A 93 -3.31 -17.79 0.08
C PRO A 93 -2.68 -17.90 -1.30
N GLY A 94 -1.43 -18.41 -1.34
CA GLY A 94 -0.70 -18.57 -2.57
C GLY A 94 -0.08 -17.29 -3.15
N LEU A 95 -0.09 -16.18 -2.42
CA LEU A 95 0.61 -14.95 -2.81
C LEU A 95 2.09 -15.27 -3.05
N ARG A 96 2.61 -14.80 -4.18
CA ARG A 96 4.01 -14.97 -4.55
C ARG A 96 4.65 -13.61 -4.80
N ALA A 97 5.79 -13.38 -4.15
CA ALA A 97 6.53 -12.13 -4.28
C ALA A 97 8.03 -12.36 -4.30
N LYS A 98 8.75 -11.40 -4.84
CA LYS A 98 10.22 -11.40 -4.81
C LYS A 98 10.79 -10.02 -4.53
N SER A 99 12.02 -10.01 -4.03
CA SER A 99 12.83 -8.82 -3.82
C SER A 99 13.11 -8.08 -5.12
N VAL A 100 13.23 -6.77 -5.03
CA VAL A 100 13.65 -5.91 -6.15
C VAL A 100 15.07 -5.40 -5.97
N ASN A 101 15.69 -4.93 -7.07
CA ASN A 101 17.03 -4.33 -7.11
C ASN A 101 18.16 -5.21 -6.56
N CYS A 102 18.08 -6.52 -6.72
CA CYS A 102 19.15 -7.44 -6.31
C CYS A 102 19.28 -8.60 -7.29
N TRP A 103 20.49 -9.13 -7.41
CA TRP A 103 20.76 -10.34 -8.17
C TRP A 103 22.01 -11.05 -7.63
N PRO A 104 21.95 -12.36 -7.34
CA PRO A 104 20.78 -13.27 -7.42
C PRO A 104 19.81 -13.16 -6.24
N SER A 105 20.21 -12.53 -5.12
CA SER A 105 19.37 -12.41 -3.92
C SER A 105 19.69 -11.15 -3.12
N PRO A 106 18.81 -10.67 -2.23
CA PRO A 106 19.10 -9.51 -1.41
C PRO A 106 20.24 -9.75 -0.41
N ASN A 107 20.47 -10.98 0.03
CA ASN A 107 21.57 -11.34 0.93
C ASN A 107 22.92 -11.41 0.21
N PHE A 108 22.93 -11.85 -1.03
CA PHE A 108 24.12 -11.93 -1.86
C PHE A 108 23.83 -11.25 -3.20
N ASP A 109 24.17 -9.97 -3.26
CA ASP A 109 23.86 -9.11 -4.40
C ASP A 109 25.12 -8.73 -5.16
N LEU A 110 25.36 -9.35 -6.30
CA LEU A 110 26.49 -9.06 -7.17
C LEU A 110 26.42 -7.66 -7.77
N MET A 111 25.20 -7.10 -7.92
CA MET A 111 25.03 -5.75 -8.45
C MET A 111 25.50 -4.67 -7.45
N SER A 112 25.74 -5.03 -6.20
CA SER A 112 26.29 -4.12 -5.19
C SER A 112 27.68 -3.58 -5.54
N ILE A 113 28.38 -4.19 -6.51
CA ILE A 113 29.62 -3.66 -7.08
C ILE A 113 29.44 -2.25 -7.65
N ASN A 114 28.21 -1.88 -8.06
CA ASN A 114 27.89 -0.55 -8.52
C ASN A 114 28.17 0.54 -7.48
N GLN A 115 28.25 0.20 -6.19
CA GLN A 115 28.62 1.14 -5.14
C GLN A 115 30.03 1.70 -5.35
N LEU A 116 30.95 0.91 -5.87
CA LEU A 116 32.33 1.35 -6.16
C LEU A 116 32.34 2.44 -7.25
N PHE A 117 31.37 2.39 -8.16
CA PHE A 117 31.24 3.34 -9.27
C PHE A 117 30.22 4.45 -8.97
N ALA A 118 29.61 4.47 -7.80
CA ALA A 118 28.54 5.41 -7.45
C ALA A 118 28.96 6.89 -7.60
N ARG A 119 30.24 7.19 -7.36
CA ARG A 119 30.83 8.54 -7.54
C ARG A 119 30.74 9.02 -8.98
N PHE A 120 30.79 8.10 -9.95
CA PHE A 120 30.74 8.40 -11.39
C PHE A 120 29.33 8.33 -11.96
N LEU A 121 28.34 7.96 -11.16
CA LEU A 121 26.95 7.81 -11.54
C LEU A 121 26.08 8.93 -10.90
N PRO A 122 26.18 10.18 -11.35
CA PRO A 122 25.32 11.25 -10.82
C PRO A 122 23.86 10.96 -11.09
N ALA A 123 22.94 11.61 -10.36
CA ALA A 123 21.53 11.50 -10.63
C ALA A 123 21.24 11.90 -12.10
N GLY A 124 20.46 11.07 -12.80
CA GLY A 124 20.13 11.33 -14.19
C GLY A 124 21.24 11.03 -15.23
N PHE A 125 22.35 10.37 -14.83
CA PHE A 125 23.43 10.01 -15.75
C PHE A 125 22.93 9.27 -16.99
N TYR A 126 21.90 8.45 -16.88
CA TYR A 126 21.32 7.65 -17.96
C TYR A 126 20.62 8.49 -19.03
N TYR A 127 20.16 9.70 -18.73
CA TYR A 127 19.56 10.60 -19.72
C TYR A 127 20.54 11.09 -20.79
N LYS A 128 21.83 11.08 -20.49
CA LYS A 128 22.87 11.54 -21.41
C LYS A 128 23.74 10.40 -21.94
N THR A 129 23.95 9.36 -21.16
CA THR A 129 24.95 8.33 -21.44
C THR A 129 24.46 7.27 -22.43
N PHE A 130 23.17 6.98 -22.46
CA PHE A 130 22.60 5.87 -23.24
C PHE A 130 21.73 6.34 -24.42
N MET A 131 21.97 7.54 -24.94
CA MET A 131 21.20 8.10 -26.06
C MET A 131 21.68 7.60 -27.42
N TRP A 132 22.93 7.18 -27.56
CA TRP A 132 23.53 6.68 -28.78
C TRP A 132 23.87 5.19 -28.66
N PRO A 133 23.56 4.35 -29.65
CA PRO A 133 22.89 4.66 -30.92
C PRO A 133 21.38 4.85 -30.78
N ASN A 134 20.72 4.26 -29.78
CA ASN A 134 19.29 4.39 -29.53
C ASN A 134 18.98 4.05 -28.07
N TRP A 135 18.20 4.88 -27.40
CA TRP A 135 17.72 4.66 -26.04
C TRP A 135 17.03 3.29 -25.84
N HIS A 136 16.19 2.88 -26.81
CA HIS A 136 15.42 1.63 -26.71
C HIS A 136 16.31 0.36 -26.60
N LEU A 137 17.57 0.45 -27.01
CA LEU A 137 18.52 -0.65 -26.85
C LEU A 137 18.91 -0.87 -25.38
N PHE A 138 19.01 0.21 -24.62
CA PHE A 138 19.48 0.20 -23.22
C PHE A 138 18.33 0.21 -22.23
N GLU A 139 17.16 0.72 -22.60
CA GLU A 139 16.00 0.91 -21.73
C GLU A 139 15.59 -0.36 -20.96
N PRO A 140 15.47 -1.54 -21.58
CA PRO A 140 15.09 -2.77 -20.86
C PRO A 140 16.10 -3.16 -19.77
N SER A 141 17.40 -2.94 -20.03
CA SER A 141 18.44 -3.23 -19.05
C SER A 141 18.46 -2.22 -17.90
N ILE A 142 18.27 -0.95 -18.23
CA ILE A 142 18.18 0.14 -17.23
C ILE A 142 16.91 -0.02 -16.41
N ARG A 143 15.78 -0.33 -17.02
CA ARG A 143 14.51 -0.60 -16.32
C ARG A 143 14.68 -1.76 -15.33
N ARG A 144 15.29 -2.86 -15.77
CA ARG A 144 15.56 -4.01 -14.88
C ARG A 144 16.50 -3.64 -13.74
N ALA A 145 17.57 -2.90 -14.02
CA ALA A 145 18.52 -2.42 -13.01
C ALA A 145 17.86 -1.41 -12.04
N ALA A 146 16.88 -0.64 -12.53
CA ALA A 146 16.07 0.25 -11.70
C ALA A 146 15.02 -0.47 -10.84
N GLY A 147 14.90 -1.80 -10.97
CA GLY A 147 13.86 -2.57 -10.28
C GLY A 147 12.44 -2.22 -10.73
N LEU A 148 12.33 -1.54 -11.86
CA LEU A 148 11.03 -1.29 -12.47
C LEU A 148 10.61 -2.57 -13.19
N ALA A 149 9.57 -3.22 -12.67
CA ALA A 149 9.00 -4.39 -13.32
C ALA A 149 8.46 -4.03 -14.71
N ALA A 150 8.33 -5.03 -15.57
CA ALA A 150 7.64 -4.86 -16.83
C ALA A 150 6.19 -4.42 -16.57
N ALA A 151 5.64 -3.58 -17.45
CA ALA A 151 4.21 -3.31 -17.42
C ALA A 151 3.46 -4.65 -17.46
N PRO A 152 2.38 -4.80 -16.70
CA PRO A 152 1.53 -5.98 -16.81
C PRO A 152 1.13 -6.17 -18.28
N ASP A 153 1.09 -7.42 -18.73
CA ASP A 153 0.58 -7.72 -20.06
C ASP A 153 -0.89 -7.22 -20.10
N ASP A 154 -1.28 -6.45 -21.12
CA ASP A 154 -2.61 -5.83 -21.24
C ASP A 154 -3.77 -6.83 -21.20
N LYS A 155 -3.45 -8.10 -21.16
CA LYS A 155 -4.40 -9.23 -21.19
C LYS A 155 -4.11 -10.23 -20.09
N ILE A 156 -4.32 -9.85 -18.82
CA ILE A 156 -4.45 -10.87 -17.78
C ILE A 156 -5.85 -11.48 -17.93
N PRO A 157 -5.96 -12.75 -18.38
CA PRO A 157 -7.26 -13.36 -18.61
C PRO A 157 -8.08 -13.37 -17.32
N GLY A 158 -9.33 -12.93 -17.40
CA GLY A 158 -10.28 -12.97 -16.29
C GLY A 158 -10.33 -11.72 -15.41
N GLN A 159 -9.50 -10.71 -15.65
CA GLN A 159 -9.64 -9.43 -14.94
C GLN A 159 -10.65 -8.53 -15.65
N HIS A 160 -11.71 -8.18 -14.92
CA HIS A 160 -12.71 -7.23 -15.39
C HIS A 160 -12.54 -5.89 -14.67
N PHE A 161 -12.37 -4.83 -15.45
CA PHE A 161 -12.26 -3.46 -14.97
C PHE A 161 -13.54 -2.69 -15.27
N GLU A 162 -14.04 -1.95 -14.28
CA GLU A 162 -15.25 -1.17 -14.38
C GLU A 162 -14.98 0.30 -14.12
N THR A 163 -15.74 1.19 -14.76
CA THR A 163 -15.73 2.62 -14.43
C THR A 163 -17.12 3.06 -14.02
N ARG A 164 -17.25 3.70 -12.87
CA ARG A 164 -18.49 4.29 -12.36
C ARG A 164 -18.36 5.80 -12.19
N TYR A 165 -19.50 6.46 -12.25
CA TYR A 165 -19.63 7.88 -12.01
C TYR A 165 -20.45 8.10 -10.75
N TRP A 166 -20.05 9.08 -9.94
CA TRP A 166 -20.77 9.47 -8.75
C TRP A 166 -20.89 10.99 -8.70
N TYR A 167 -22.05 11.47 -8.26
CA TYR A 167 -22.36 12.88 -8.07
C TYR A 167 -23.04 13.07 -6.73
N GLY A 168 -22.58 14.03 -5.93
CA GLY A 168 -23.15 14.30 -4.63
C GLY A 168 -22.72 15.64 -4.04
N ASP A 169 -23.13 15.87 -2.81
CA ASP A 169 -22.90 17.16 -2.15
C ASP A 169 -21.53 17.21 -1.50
N VAL A 170 -21.15 16.14 -0.79
CA VAL A 170 -19.89 16.10 -0.02
C VAL A 170 -19.11 14.82 -0.33
N LEU A 171 -17.83 14.99 -0.64
CA LEU A 171 -16.88 13.88 -0.76
C LEU A 171 -15.80 14.02 0.30
N VAL A 172 -15.64 13.00 1.13
CA VAL A 172 -14.63 12.95 2.20
C VAL A 172 -13.54 11.95 1.82
N VAL A 173 -12.28 12.37 1.83
CA VAL A 173 -11.13 11.51 1.59
C VAL A 173 -10.42 11.24 2.92
N GLY A 174 -10.44 9.99 3.35
CA GLY A 174 -9.88 9.48 4.59
C GLY A 174 -10.94 9.01 5.57
N GLY A 175 -10.88 7.74 5.97
CA GLY A 175 -11.78 7.08 6.93
C GLY A 175 -11.27 7.09 8.37
N GLY A 176 -10.38 8.02 8.71
CA GLY A 176 -9.94 8.28 10.08
C GLY A 176 -10.98 9.06 10.89
N PRO A 177 -10.70 9.39 12.18
CA PRO A 177 -11.68 10.01 13.06
C PRO A 177 -12.26 11.31 12.51
N CYS A 178 -11.44 12.19 11.92
CA CYS A 178 -11.89 13.44 11.35
C CYS A 178 -12.79 13.23 10.13
N GLY A 179 -12.43 12.31 9.24
CA GLY A 179 -13.22 11.99 8.05
C GLY A 179 -14.54 11.33 8.39
N LEU A 180 -14.54 10.38 9.32
CA LEU A 180 -15.75 9.75 9.81
C LEU A 180 -16.72 10.76 10.44
N LEU A 181 -16.21 11.66 11.29
CA LEU A 181 -17.03 12.71 11.89
C LEU A 181 -17.59 13.68 10.84
N ALA A 182 -16.76 14.09 9.88
CA ALA A 182 -17.20 14.96 8.79
C ALA A 182 -18.30 14.30 7.92
N ALA A 183 -18.12 13.05 7.55
CA ALA A 183 -19.12 12.29 6.81
C ALA A 183 -20.43 12.13 7.60
N LEU A 184 -20.32 11.85 8.91
CA LEU A 184 -21.48 11.72 9.80
C LEU A 184 -22.29 13.02 9.90
N ILE A 185 -21.61 14.16 10.11
CA ILE A 185 -22.27 15.46 10.21
C ILE A 185 -22.94 15.82 8.87
N ALA A 186 -22.26 15.60 7.74
CA ALA A 186 -22.80 15.85 6.42
C ALA A 186 -24.02 14.95 6.13
N SER A 187 -23.96 13.67 6.46
CA SER A 187 -25.09 12.74 6.24
C SER A 187 -26.31 13.08 7.08
N ARG A 188 -26.13 13.54 8.33
CA ARG A 188 -27.19 13.99 9.22
C ARG A 188 -27.87 15.28 8.73
N SER A 189 -27.18 16.10 7.93
CA SER A 189 -27.76 17.28 7.30
C SER A 189 -28.60 16.96 6.04
N GLY A 190 -28.69 15.70 5.66
CA GLY A 190 -29.42 15.26 4.47
C GLY A 190 -28.58 15.33 3.18
N ALA A 191 -27.29 15.58 3.26
CA ALA A 191 -26.40 15.62 2.10
C ALA A 191 -26.18 14.21 1.53
N ARG A 192 -26.01 14.11 0.20
CA ARG A 192 -25.46 12.93 -0.46
C ARG A 192 -23.95 12.90 -0.28
N VAL A 193 -23.45 11.88 0.43
CA VAL A 193 -22.06 11.79 0.87
C VAL A 193 -21.34 10.61 0.24
N MET A 194 -20.10 10.83 -0.21
CA MET A 194 -19.15 9.75 -0.44
C MET A 194 -18.01 9.88 0.56
N ILE A 195 -17.63 8.77 1.20
CA ILE A 195 -16.41 8.67 2.00
C ILE A 195 -15.51 7.59 1.41
N VAL A 196 -14.22 7.92 1.23
CA VAL A 196 -13.22 7.07 0.58
C VAL A 196 -12.05 6.86 1.51
N ASP A 197 -11.63 5.61 1.72
CA ASP A 197 -10.46 5.27 2.51
C ASP A 197 -9.62 4.20 1.80
N ASP A 198 -8.30 4.35 1.82
CA ASP A 198 -7.37 3.43 1.16
C ASP A 198 -7.07 2.16 1.97
N HIS A 199 -7.55 2.11 3.22
CA HIS A 199 -7.48 0.94 4.08
C HIS A 199 -8.76 0.10 4.00
N PRO A 200 -8.65 -1.22 4.25
CA PRO A 200 -9.81 -2.12 4.26
C PRO A 200 -10.78 -1.87 5.40
N HIS A 201 -10.30 -1.27 6.47
CA HIS A 201 -11.07 -1.03 7.68
C HIS A 201 -10.96 0.43 8.10
N PRO A 202 -12.08 1.08 8.43
CA PRO A 202 -12.09 2.46 8.87
C PRO A 202 -11.50 2.64 10.27
N GLY A 203 -11.24 3.89 10.63
CA GLY A 203 -10.76 4.29 11.95
C GLY A 203 -9.37 4.93 11.94
N GLY A 204 -8.61 4.80 10.84
CA GLY A 204 -7.29 5.40 10.72
C GLY A 204 -6.37 5.01 11.88
N TYR A 205 -5.67 5.99 12.48
CA TYR A 205 -4.74 5.74 13.59
C TYR A 205 -5.42 5.21 14.88
N LEU A 206 -6.73 5.42 15.05
CA LEU A 206 -7.45 4.87 16.21
C LEU A 206 -7.35 3.33 16.29
N ARG A 207 -7.13 2.68 15.16
CA ARG A 207 -6.98 1.22 15.09
C ARG A 207 -5.73 0.71 15.81
N ALA A 208 -4.68 1.53 15.89
CA ALA A 208 -3.42 1.21 16.56
C ALA A 208 -3.29 1.84 17.94
N SER A 209 -4.25 2.71 18.34
CA SER A 209 -4.22 3.42 19.61
C SER A 209 -5.12 2.76 20.67
N GLN A 210 -4.85 3.05 21.93
CA GLN A 210 -5.71 2.74 23.07
C GLN A 210 -6.56 3.96 23.49
N THR A 211 -6.80 4.88 22.55
CA THR A 211 -7.57 6.10 22.80
C THR A 211 -9.02 5.76 23.16
N GLU A 212 -9.58 6.51 24.07
CA GLU A 212 -10.99 6.49 24.41
C GLU A 212 -11.71 7.72 23.85
N ILE A 213 -12.96 7.54 23.46
CA ILE A 213 -13.89 8.61 23.07
C ILE A 213 -15.12 8.45 23.95
N ASP A 214 -15.49 9.50 24.67
CA ASP A 214 -16.60 9.50 25.62
C ASP A 214 -16.54 8.37 26.67
N GLY A 215 -15.33 8.03 27.15
CA GLY A 215 -15.09 6.99 28.16
C GLY A 215 -15.24 5.57 27.65
N LYS A 216 -15.24 5.35 26.34
CA LYS A 216 -15.29 4.03 25.69
C LYS A 216 -14.13 3.86 24.72
N PRO A 217 -13.68 2.63 24.46
CA PRO A 217 -12.69 2.36 23.43
C PRO A 217 -13.07 3.05 22.11
N ALA A 218 -12.15 3.82 21.52
CA ALA A 218 -12.44 4.62 20.34
C ALA A 218 -12.99 3.80 19.15
N MET A 219 -12.66 2.52 19.07
CA MET A 219 -13.18 1.64 18.03
C MET A 219 -14.66 1.30 18.19
N GLU A 220 -15.24 1.44 19.38
CA GLU A 220 -16.70 1.34 19.55
C GLU A 220 -17.41 2.55 18.93
N TRP A 221 -16.84 3.75 19.10
CA TRP A 221 -17.33 4.93 18.41
C TRP A 221 -17.21 4.77 16.88
N VAL A 222 -16.08 4.28 16.37
CA VAL A 222 -15.91 4.00 14.93
C VAL A 222 -17.01 3.05 14.44
N ALA A 223 -17.26 1.95 15.16
CA ALA A 223 -18.28 0.99 14.77
C ALA A 223 -19.70 1.61 14.76
N ALA A 224 -20.02 2.44 15.73
CA ALA A 224 -21.33 3.12 15.80
C ALA A 224 -21.49 4.12 14.63
N VAL A 225 -20.45 4.91 14.31
CA VAL A 225 -20.48 5.85 13.18
C VAL A 225 -20.65 5.10 11.86
N ILE A 226 -19.92 4.02 11.66
CA ILE A 226 -20.03 3.20 10.43
C ILE A 226 -21.42 2.61 10.30
N ALA A 227 -22.00 2.09 11.37
CA ALA A 227 -23.37 1.55 11.35
C ALA A 227 -24.40 2.62 10.96
N GLU A 228 -24.25 3.86 11.44
CA GLU A 228 -25.13 4.98 11.07
C GLU A 228 -24.94 5.40 9.61
N LEU A 229 -23.69 5.50 9.13
CA LEU A 229 -23.40 5.83 7.75
C LEU A 229 -23.93 4.76 6.77
N ASP A 230 -23.72 3.48 7.09
CA ASP A 230 -24.17 2.35 6.25
C ASP A 230 -25.71 2.21 6.23
N ALA A 231 -26.41 2.68 7.26
CA ALA A 231 -27.88 2.71 7.28
C ALA A 231 -28.48 3.83 6.43
N ASN A 232 -27.70 4.83 6.02
CA ASN A 232 -28.19 5.94 5.22
C ASN A 232 -27.99 5.66 3.70
N PRO A 233 -29.06 5.53 2.91
CA PRO A 233 -28.97 5.24 1.47
C PRO A 233 -28.30 6.36 0.64
N GLU A 234 -28.21 7.58 1.17
CA GLU A 234 -27.53 8.70 0.51
C GLU A 234 -26.01 8.70 0.78
N VAL A 235 -25.51 7.73 1.55
CA VAL A 235 -24.07 7.58 1.83
C VAL A 235 -23.47 6.45 0.98
N THR A 236 -22.41 6.77 0.27
CA THR A 236 -21.55 5.79 -0.43
C THR A 236 -20.22 5.69 0.31
N ARG A 237 -19.93 4.52 0.88
CA ARG A 237 -18.67 4.27 1.57
C ARG A 237 -17.79 3.34 0.74
N LEU A 238 -16.60 3.82 0.39
CA LEU A 238 -15.58 3.05 -0.34
C LEU A 238 -14.40 2.76 0.58
N GLN A 239 -14.11 1.48 0.78
CA GLN A 239 -12.92 1.00 1.48
C GLN A 239 -11.97 0.37 0.46
N ASP A 240 -10.69 0.24 0.80
CA ASP A 240 -9.68 -0.21 -0.15
C ASP A 240 -9.64 0.65 -1.42
N ALA A 241 -9.96 1.91 -1.29
CA ALA A 241 -10.16 2.82 -2.40
C ALA A 241 -9.25 4.05 -2.26
N THR A 242 -8.41 4.27 -3.24
CA THR A 242 -7.46 5.37 -3.25
C THR A 242 -7.94 6.51 -4.12
N ALA A 243 -8.14 7.70 -3.54
CA ALA A 243 -8.34 8.93 -4.28
C ALA A 243 -6.97 9.48 -4.72
N TRP A 244 -6.62 9.28 -5.99
CA TRP A 244 -5.29 9.59 -6.53
C TRP A 244 -5.25 10.84 -7.41
N GLY A 245 -6.38 11.40 -7.75
CA GLY A 245 -6.44 12.58 -8.60
C GLY A 245 -7.53 13.55 -8.18
N TYR A 246 -7.18 14.82 -8.05
CA TYR A 246 -8.11 15.92 -7.78
C TYR A 246 -8.01 16.92 -8.95
N ARG A 247 -9.11 17.09 -9.68
CA ARG A 247 -9.22 17.90 -10.88
C ARG A 247 -10.16 19.08 -10.64
N GLU A 248 -10.24 19.96 -11.64
CA GLU A 248 -11.13 21.12 -11.61
C GLU A 248 -12.59 20.74 -11.34
N ASN A 249 -13.32 21.66 -10.73
CA ASN A 249 -14.72 21.49 -10.34
C ASN A 249 -14.94 20.27 -9.43
N ASN A 250 -14.05 20.06 -8.48
CA ASN A 250 -14.13 18.99 -7.46
C ASN A 250 -14.34 17.60 -8.07
N LEU A 251 -13.68 17.30 -9.18
CA LEU A 251 -13.67 15.98 -9.76
C LEU A 251 -12.53 15.16 -9.18
N LEU A 252 -12.84 14.09 -8.46
CA LEU A 252 -11.87 13.14 -7.94
C LEU A 252 -11.86 11.86 -8.79
N MET A 253 -10.63 11.36 -8.99
CA MET A 253 -10.36 10.08 -9.60
C MET A 253 -10.00 9.11 -8.47
N ILE A 254 -10.78 8.03 -8.36
CA ILE A 254 -10.64 7.06 -7.28
C ILE A 254 -10.50 5.67 -7.89
N THR A 255 -9.67 4.84 -7.31
CA THR A 255 -9.56 3.43 -7.66
C THR A 255 -9.91 2.58 -6.44
N GLU A 256 -10.94 1.77 -6.56
CA GLU A 256 -11.38 0.77 -5.61
C GLU A 256 -10.76 -0.58 -6.00
N ARG A 257 -9.96 -1.18 -5.09
CA ARG A 257 -9.16 -2.38 -5.37
C ARG A 257 -9.91 -3.69 -5.17
N SER A 258 -10.87 -3.70 -4.28
CA SER A 258 -11.61 -4.91 -3.93
C SER A 258 -13.12 -4.60 -3.89
N PRO A 259 -13.75 -4.40 -5.06
CA PRO A 259 -15.20 -4.18 -5.11
C PRO A 259 -15.95 -5.37 -4.52
N ALA A 260 -17.13 -5.11 -3.96
CA ALA A 260 -17.98 -6.16 -3.39
C ALA A 260 -18.39 -7.21 -4.43
N GLU A 261 -18.47 -6.82 -5.71
CA GLU A 261 -18.79 -7.70 -6.81
C GLU A 261 -17.57 -8.54 -7.23
N SER A 262 -17.60 -9.82 -6.92
CA SER A 262 -16.48 -10.76 -7.12
C SER A 262 -15.97 -10.90 -8.56
N HIS A 263 -16.78 -10.49 -9.55
CA HIS A 263 -16.39 -10.52 -10.96
C HIS A 263 -15.60 -9.27 -11.41
N VAL A 264 -15.57 -8.21 -10.57
CA VAL A 264 -14.84 -6.98 -10.86
C VAL A 264 -13.50 -7.03 -10.15
N PHE A 265 -12.42 -7.00 -10.91
CA PHE A 265 -11.07 -7.00 -10.35
C PHE A 265 -10.73 -5.65 -9.72
N GLN A 266 -11.07 -4.57 -10.42
CA GLN A 266 -10.80 -3.21 -9.96
C GLN A 266 -11.83 -2.25 -10.56
N ARG A 267 -12.23 -1.23 -9.78
CA ARG A 267 -13.20 -0.23 -10.21
C ARG A 267 -12.62 1.17 -10.13
N GLY A 268 -12.68 1.89 -11.23
CA GLY A 268 -12.40 3.31 -11.29
C GLY A 268 -13.66 4.13 -11.02
N TRP A 269 -13.56 5.15 -10.18
CA TRP A 269 -14.62 6.11 -9.94
C TRP A 269 -14.23 7.49 -10.44
N LYS A 270 -15.17 8.14 -11.11
CA LYS A 270 -15.12 9.57 -11.43
C LYS A 270 -16.17 10.25 -10.56
N ALA A 271 -15.74 10.72 -9.40
CA ALA A 271 -16.62 11.29 -8.39
C ALA A 271 -16.56 12.83 -8.41
N ARG A 272 -17.69 13.48 -8.53
CA ARG A 272 -17.81 14.95 -8.50
C ARG A 272 -18.70 15.37 -7.34
N ALA A 273 -18.20 16.28 -6.50
CA ALA A 273 -18.90 16.77 -5.32
C ALA A 273 -19.05 18.29 -5.32
N GLY A 274 -20.08 18.79 -4.64
CA GLY A 274 -20.19 20.22 -4.33
C GLY A 274 -19.06 20.69 -3.42
N GLN A 275 -18.71 19.88 -2.42
CA GLN A 275 -17.62 20.14 -1.47
C GLN A 275 -16.73 18.90 -1.33
N VAL A 276 -15.42 19.12 -1.14
CA VAL A 276 -14.46 18.06 -0.88
C VAL A 276 -13.77 18.33 0.46
N ILE A 277 -13.74 17.31 1.33
CA ILE A 277 -13.05 17.35 2.61
C ILE A 277 -11.86 16.38 2.55
N LEU A 278 -10.65 16.90 2.70
CA LEU A 278 -9.44 16.09 2.77
C LEU A 278 -9.09 15.84 4.24
N ALA A 279 -9.34 14.62 4.69
CA ALA A 279 -9.07 14.13 6.05
C ALA A 279 -8.03 12.99 6.02
N THR A 280 -7.00 13.15 5.20
CA THR A 280 -6.01 12.12 4.85
C THR A 280 -5.01 11.81 5.96
N GLY A 281 -5.14 12.44 7.12
CA GLY A 281 -4.25 12.23 8.26
C GLY A 281 -2.85 12.79 8.04
N ALA A 282 -1.89 12.14 8.66
CA ALA A 282 -0.48 12.49 8.55
C ALA A 282 0.36 11.23 8.40
N ILE A 283 1.45 11.34 7.66
CA ILE A 283 2.48 10.31 7.58
C ILE A 283 3.69 10.72 8.44
N GLU A 284 4.31 9.75 9.07
CA GLU A 284 5.49 9.97 9.86
C GLU A 284 6.69 10.23 8.96
N ARG A 285 7.54 11.17 9.35
CA ARG A 285 8.74 11.53 8.60
C ARG A 285 9.98 11.02 9.31
N ASN A 286 10.81 10.29 8.60
CA ASN A 286 12.08 9.78 9.11
C ASN A 286 12.99 10.89 9.60
N LEU A 287 13.60 10.68 10.75
CA LEU A 287 14.73 11.47 11.21
C LEU A 287 15.96 11.20 10.34
N VAL A 288 16.73 12.23 10.06
CA VAL A 288 17.94 12.14 9.25
C VAL A 288 19.14 11.88 10.15
N PHE A 289 19.68 10.66 10.07
CA PHE A 289 20.92 10.26 10.71
C PHE A 289 21.63 9.19 9.85
N THR A 290 22.90 8.92 10.16
CA THR A 290 23.69 7.95 9.40
C THR A 290 23.07 6.56 9.48
N ASN A 291 22.86 5.92 8.32
CA ASN A 291 22.29 4.58 8.18
C ASN A 291 20.81 4.47 8.62
N ASN A 292 20.05 5.55 8.63
CA ASN A 292 18.62 5.54 8.92
C ASN A 292 17.77 4.73 7.91
N ASP A 293 18.41 4.24 6.85
CA ASP A 293 17.80 3.50 5.76
C ASP A 293 18.04 1.98 5.82
N LEU A 294 18.72 1.50 6.84
CA LEU A 294 19.01 0.07 6.99
C LEU A 294 17.83 -0.71 7.56
N PRO A 295 17.72 -2.03 7.24
CA PRO A 295 16.74 -2.92 7.84
C PRO A 295 16.78 -2.88 9.37
N GLY A 296 15.60 -2.78 9.99
CA GLY A 296 15.46 -2.66 11.45
C GLY A 296 15.36 -1.23 11.96
N ILE A 297 15.57 -0.22 11.10
CA ILE A 297 15.22 1.16 11.40
C ILE A 297 13.81 1.40 10.86
N MET A 298 12.88 1.63 11.78
CA MET A 298 11.45 1.77 11.44
C MET A 298 10.89 3.04 12.08
N LEU A 299 9.83 3.54 11.47
CA LEU A 299 8.96 4.57 12.05
C LEU A 299 8.20 4.00 13.26
N ALA A 300 7.69 4.86 14.14
CA ALA A 300 7.00 4.43 15.37
C ALA A 300 5.58 3.89 15.11
#